data_718535f2715a4756cffc2947b4d7538c
#
_entry.id   718535f2715a4756cffc2947b4d7538c
#
_cell.length_a   1.000
_cell.length_b   1.000
_cell.length_c   1.000
_cell.angle_alpha   90.00
_cell.angle_beta   90.00
_cell.angle_gamma   90.00
#
_symmetry.space_group_name_H-M   'P 1'
#
loop_
_entity.id
_entity.type
_entity.pdbx_description
1 polymer ?
#
loop_
_entity_poly.entity_id
_entity_poly.type
_entity_poly.pdbx_seq_one_letter_code
_entity_poly.pdbx_strand_id
1 'polypeptide(L)'
;MKGLPGFRDFYPEPTPTADSWSLDLRRYIFDTWRGTAERYGFREYDGPPIEELELYTKKSGDEIVGQLYNFTDKGGRTVSLRPEMTPTLARMAAAHTRNYKKPIKWFSIPQLFRYERQQKGRLREHFQFNADIIGEEHWAADAELIALLIDTLRDLKLTNNDFVVRLSSRRAWQDFFENGGGQEKDTCDFYQIVDKLDREDPAVSGDKLAKLGFSLEQVNDFIESGQSIGNLAGLGLAVLAGG
;
A
#
# COMPACT_ATOMS: atom_id res chain seq x y z
N MET A 1 17.14 -12.23 -28.11
CA MET A 1 16.20 -11.08 -27.97
C MET A 1 16.27 -10.62 -26.52
N LYS A 2 16.35 -9.32 -26.23
CA LYS A 2 16.34 -8.83 -24.83
C LYS A 2 14.90 -8.69 -24.36
N GLY A 3 14.66 -8.94 -23.08
CA GLY A 3 13.36 -8.70 -22.44
C GLY A 3 12.93 -7.23 -22.53
N LEU A 4 11.64 -6.96 -22.31
CA LEU A 4 11.12 -5.59 -22.28
C LEU A 4 11.73 -4.81 -21.10
N PRO A 5 12.09 -3.54 -21.27
CA PRO A 5 12.62 -2.74 -20.18
C PRO A 5 11.63 -2.60 -19.03
N GLY A 6 12.09 -2.89 -17.79
CA GLY A 6 11.26 -2.83 -16.59
C GLY A 6 10.56 -4.13 -16.23
N PHE A 7 10.84 -5.22 -16.96
CA PHE A 7 10.37 -6.57 -16.68
C PHE A 7 11.54 -7.48 -16.34
N ARG A 8 11.27 -8.54 -15.59
CA ARG A 8 12.27 -9.50 -15.09
C ARG A 8 12.00 -10.90 -15.58
N ASP A 9 13.07 -11.58 -15.97
CA ASP A 9 13.07 -13.03 -16.12
C ASP A 9 13.50 -13.67 -14.79
N PHE A 10 12.81 -14.70 -14.36
CA PHE A 10 13.12 -15.45 -13.14
C PHE A 10 13.65 -16.83 -13.53
N TYR A 11 14.84 -17.17 -13.06
CA TYR A 11 15.53 -18.41 -13.41
C TYR A 11 15.53 -19.39 -12.23
N PRO A 12 15.52 -20.71 -12.50
CA PRO A 12 15.77 -21.71 -11.45
C PRO A 12 17.21 -21.62 -10.96
N GLU A 13 17.46 -22.10 -9.75
CA GLU A 13 18.82 -22.21 -9.22
C GLU A 13 19.57 -23.41 -9.84
N PRO A 14 20.89 -23.29 -10.14
CA PRO A 14 21.70 -22.06 -10.03
C PRO A 14 21.34 -21.03 -11.11
N THR A 15 21.28 -19.76 -10.75
CA THR A 15 20.97 -18.70 -11.71
C THR A 15 22.10 -18.47 -12.72
N PRO A 16 21.80 -18.03 -13.97
CA PRO A 16 22.80 -17.86 -15.01
C PRO A 16 23.92 -16.86 -14.69
N THR A 17 23.58 -15.81 -13.94
CA THR A 17 24.53 -14.78 -13.46
C THR A 17 24.16 -14.33 -12.05
N ALA A 18 25.09 -13.70 -11.33
CA ALA A 18 24.84 -13.17 -9.99
C ALA A 18 23.73 -12.11 -9.95
N ASP A 19 23.50 -11.39 -11.05
CA ASP A 19 22.45 -10.34 -11.17
C ASP A 19 21.11 -10.90 -11.66
N SER A 20 21.01 -12.20 -11.94
CA SER A 20 19.77 -12.83 -12.39
C SER A 20 18.80 -13.00 -11.22
N TRP A 21 17.50 -12.84 -11.49
CA TRP A 21 16.48 -13.03 -10.49
C TRP A 21 16.18 -14.52 -10.27
N SER A 22 16.24 -14.96 -9.01
CA SER A 22 15.97 -16.36 -8.65
C SER A 22 14.47 -16.62 -8.54
N LEU A 23 13.99 -17.64 -9.23
CA LEU A 23 12.63 -18.15 -9.09
C LEU A 23 12.42 -18.81 -7.73
N ASP A 24 13.43 -19.52 -7.24
CA ASP A 24 13.33 -20.24 -5.96
C ASP A 24 13.26 -19.27 -4.78
N LEU A 25 14.02 -18.15 -4.82
CA LEU A 25 13.89 -17.08 -3.84
C LEU A 25 12.51 -16.42 -3.90
N ARG A 26 11.98 -16.18 -5.09
CA ARG A 26 10.62 -15.62 -5.24
C ARG A 26 9.58 -16.58 -4.64
N ARG A 27 9.68 -17.87 -4.89
CA ARG A 27 8.80 -18.89 -4.31
C ARG A 27 8.87 -18.90 -2.80
N TYR A 28 10.08 -18.91 -2.23
CA TYR A 28 10.29 -18.83 -0.79
C TYR A 28 9.56 -17.63 -0.16
N ILE A 29 9.68 -16.45 -0.78
CA ILE A 29 8.99 -15.24 -0.30
C ILE A 29 7.47 -15.42 -0.37
N PHE A 30 6.94 -15.91 -1.50
CA PHE A 30 5.50 -16.08 -1.70
C PHE A 30 4.92 -17.14 -0.78
N ASP A 31 5.63 -18.25 -0.57
CA ASP A 31 5.19 -19.32 0.33
C ASP A 31 5.22 -18.84 1.79
N THR A 32 6.19 -18.01 2.16
CA THR A 32 6.21 -17.35 3.48
C THR A 32 5.01 -16.44 3.65
N TRP A 33 4.70 -15.57 2.69
CA TRP A 33 3.52 -14.69 2.73
C TRP A 33 2.22 -15.49 2.84
N ARG A 34 2.08 -16.53 2.02
CA ARG A 34 0.91 -17.42 2.03
C ARG A 34 0.73 -18.11 3.37
N GLY A 35 1.79 -18.75 3.87
CA GLY A 35 1.76 -19.46 5.15
C GLY A 35 1.41 -18.55 6.33
N THR A 36 1.92 -17.30 6.35
CA THR A 36 1.56 -16.34 7.39
C THR A 36 0.10 -15.93 7.27
N ALA A 37 -0.39 -15.58 6.07
CA ALA A 37 -1.79 -15.21 5.87
C ALA A 37 -2.76 -16.33 6.28
N GLU A 38 -2.46 -17.57 5.92
CA GLU A 38 -3.29 -18.74 6.27
C GLU A 38 -3.34 -18.98 7.80
N ARG A 39 -2.24 -18.75 8.53
CA ARG A 39 -2.23 -18.82 10.01
C ARG A 39 -3.14 -17.78 10.66
N TYR A 40 -3.31 -16.62 10.02
CA TYR A 40 -4.25 -15.57 10.45
C TYR A 40 -5.68 -15.81 9.96
N GLY A 41 -5.94 -16.94 9.27
CA GLY A 41 -7.26 -17.31 8.77
C GLY A 41 -7.68 -16.58 7.49
N PHE A 42 -6.74 -15.96 6.79
CA PHE A 42 -7.00 -15.39 5.47
C PHE A 42 -7.08 -16.48 4.41
N ARG A 43 -7.87 -16.22 3.37
CA ARG A 43 -8.02 -17.09 2.21
C ARG A 43 -7.49 -16.41 0.96
N GLU A 44 -6.72 -17.16 0.15
CA GLU A 44 -6.19 -16.63 -1.10
C GLU A 44 -7.31 -16.43 -2.13
N TYR A 45 -7.27 -15.29 -2.81
CA TYR A 45 -8.08 -15.02 -3.99
C TYR A 45 -7.19 -14.46 -5.10
N ASP A 46 -7.67 -14.54 -6.32
CA ASP A 46 -7.07 -13.85 -7.46
C ASP A 46 -8.17 -13.34 -8.40
N GLY A 47 -7.83 -12.40 -9.23
CA GLY A 47 -8.67 -11.85 -10.28
C GLY A 47 -7.89 -11.78 -11.59
N PRO A 48 -8.56 -11.45 -12.70
CA PRO A 48 -7.89 -11.38 -13.98
C PRO A 48 -6.81 -10.31 -14.00
N PRO A 49 -5.67 -10.56 -14.68
CA PRO A 49 -4.62 -9.54 -14.83
C PRO A 49 -5.03 -8.39 -15.75
N ILE A 50 -6.11 -8.55 -16.51
CA ILE A 50 -6.69 -7.55 -17.42
C ILE A 50 -8.11 -7.25 -16.99
N GLU A 51 -8.41 -5.97 -16.81
CA GLU A 51 -9.74 -5.46 -16.47
C GLU A 51 -10.13 -4.33 -17.44
N GLU A 52 -11.40 -3.95 -17.44
CA GLU A 52 -11.83 -2.75 -18.15
C GLU A 52 -11.17 -1.51 -17.55
N LEU A 53 -10.66 -0.60 -18.39
CA LEU A 53 -9.98 0.61 -17.98
C LEU A 53 -10.81 1.44 -17.01
N GLU A 54 -12.12 1.47 -17.20
CA GLU A 54 -13.08 2.22 -16.38
C GLU A 54 -13.01 1.83 -14.89
N LEU A 55 -12.67 0.57 -14.57
CA LEU A 55 -12.51 0.13 -13.18
C LEU A 55 -11.46 0.94 -12.41
N TYR A 56 -10.42 1.39 -13.09
CA TYR A 56 -9.32 2.17 -12.50
C TYR A 56 -9.57 3.67 -12.54
N THR A 57 -10.13 4.18 -13.64
CA THR A 57 -10.38 5.62 -13.80
C THR A 57 -11.47 6.14 -12.87
N LYS A 58 -12.47 5.34 -12.54
CA LYS A 58 -13.52 5.70 -11.56
C LYS A 58 -12.97 6.05 -10.18
N LYS A 59 -11.85 5.44 -9.78
CA LYS A 59 -11.21 5.68 -8.47
C LYS A 59 -10.23 6.84 -8.51
N SER A 60 -9.39 6.89 -9.53
CA SER A 60 -8.16 7.71 -9.56
C SER A 60 -8.20 8.85 -10.57
N GLY A 61 -9.31 9.01 -11.30
CA GLY A 61 -9.43 10.01 -12.36
C GLY A 61 -8.60 9.67 -13.61
N ASP A 62 -8.63 10.57 -14.58
CA ASP A 62 -7.96 10.36 -15.88
C ASP A 62 -6.43 10.45 -15.82
N GLU A 63 -5.86 11.06 -14.77
CA GLU A 63 -4.41 11.20 -14.62
C GLU A 63 -3.68 9.84 -14.53
N ILE A 64 -4.34 8.81 -14.00
CA ILE A 64 -3.76 7.46 -13.89
C ILE A 64 -3.54 6.82 -15.26
N VAL A 65 -4.32 7.20 -16.29
CA VAL A 65 -4.29 6.57 -17.62
C VAL A 65 -2.88 6.60 -18.22
N GLY A 66 -2.13 7.68 -18.00
CA GLY A 66 -0.73 7.81 -18.44
C GLY A 66 0.24 6.84 -17.78
N GLN A 67 -0.16 6.22 -16.66
CA GLN A 67 0.64 5.25 -15.90
C GLN A 67 0.17 3.80 -16.10
N LEU A 68 -0.82 3.57 -16.97
CA LEU A 68 -1.39 2.25 -17.20
C LEU A 68 -0.89 1.64 -18.52
N TYR A 69 -0.78 0.31 -18.52
CA TYR A 69 -0.69 -0.49 -19.74
C TYR A 69 -2.10 -0.73 -20.28
N ASN A 70 -2.62 0.22 -21.04
CA ASN A 70 -3.97 0.15 -21.61
C ASN A 70 -3.92 -0.04 -23.13
N PHE A 71 -4.92 -0.71 -23.64
CA PHE A 71 -5.08 -0.98 -25.08
C PHE A 71 -6.54 -1.36 -25.39
N THR A 72 -6.88 -1.32 -26.68
CA THR A 72 -8.19 -1.81 -27.15
C THR A 72 -8.05 -3.28 -27.53
N ASP A 73 -8.88 -4.13 -26.96
CA ASP A 73 -8.91 -5.56 -27.28
C ASP A 73 -9.59 -5.81 -28.64
N LYS A 74 -9.55 -7.06 -29.13
CA LYS A 74 -10.16 -7.43 -30.41
C LYS A 74 -11.70 -7.28 -30.41
N GLY A 75 -12.33 -7.20 -29.25
CA GLY A 75 -13.76 -6.95 -29.09
C GLY A 75 -14.13 -5.48 -29.01
N GLY A 76 -13.16 -4.58 -29.17
CA GLY A 76 -13.39 -3.12 -29.12
C GLY A 76 -13.47 -2.53 -27.72
N ARG A 77 -13.15 -3.30 -26.65
CA ARG A 77 -13.16 -2.82 -25.27
C ARG A 77 -11.83 -2.19 -24.92
N THR A 78 -11.85 -1.05 -24.25
CA THR A 78 -10.65 -0.45 -23.68
C THR A 78 -10.33 -1.13 -22.35
N VAL A 79 -9.18 -1.82 -22.30
CA VAL A 79 -8.75 -2.63 -21.17
C VAL A 79 -7.37 -2.19 -20.68
N SER A 80 -7.02 -2.57 -19.47
CA SER A 80 -5.73 -2.29 -18.85
C SER A 80 -5.20 -3.49 -18.09
N LEU A 81 -3.87 -3.67 -18.11
CA LEU A 81 -3.22 -4.51 -17.10
C LEU A 81 -3.40 -3.86 -15.73
N ARG A 82 -3.69 -4.69 -14.72
CA ARG A 82 -3.94 -4.23 -13.33
C ARG A 82 -2.73 -3.52 -12.72
N PRO A 83 -2.86 -2.23 -12.31
CA PRO A 83 -1.80 -1.49 -11.61
C PRO A 83 -1.80 -1.73 -10.11
N GLU A 84 -2.93 -2.17 -9.57
CA GLU A 84 -3.20 -2.48 -8.17
C GLU A 84 -4.33 -3.51 -8.08
N MET A 85 -4.50 -4.14 -6.89
CA MET A 85 -5.49 -5.20 -6.71
C MET A 85 -6.81 -4.72 -6.11
N THR A 86 -6.81 -3.62 -5.38
CA THR A 86 -7.97 -3.11 -4.63
C THR A 86 -9.24 -2.92 -5.48
N PRO A 87 -9.19 -2.35 -6.70
CA PRO A 87 -10.40 -2.22 -7.53
C PRO A 87 -10.97 -3.56 -7.96
N THR A 88 -10.12 -4.53 -8.31
CA THR A 88 -10.55 -5.90 -8.63
C THR A 88 -11.19 -6.58 -7.43
N LEU A 89 -10.59 -6.46 -6.23
CA LEU A 89 -11.18 -6.96 -4.99
C LEU A 89 -12.54 -6.33 -4.72
N ALA A 90 -12.64 -5.01 -4.83
CA ALA A 90 -13.89 -4.29 -4.61
C ALA A 90 -15.01 -4.78 -5.56
N ARG A 91 -14.70 -4.98 -6.85
CA ARG A 91 -15.62 -5.52 -7.83
C ARG A 91 -16.09 -6.95 -7.46
N MET A 92 -15.15 -7.82 -7.10
CA MET A 92 -15.42 -9.20 -6.70
C MET A 92 -16.26 -9.26 -5.42
N ALA A 93 -15.87 -8.49 -4.41
CA ALA A 93 -16.57 -8.43 -3.14
C ALA A 93 -17.98 -7.86 -3.32
N ALA A 94 -18.17 -6.76 -4.05
CA ALA A 94 -19.47 -6.16 -4.31
C ALA A 94 -20.45 -7.13 -4.96
N ALA A 95 -19.97 -7.98 -5.88
CA ALA A 95 -20.80 -8.96 -6.55
C ALA A 95 -21.31 -10.08 -5.64
N HIS A 96 -20.57 -10.44 -4.58
CA HIS A 96 -20.82 -11.67 -3.83
C HIS A 96 -20.72 -11.53 -2.30
N THR A 97 -20.63 -10.31 -1.72
CA THR A 97 -20.48 -10.10 -0.26
C THR A 97 -21.54 -10.81 0.58
N ARG A 98 -22.76 -10.94 0.07
CA ARG A 98 -23.87 -11.61 0.77
C ARG A 98 -23.65 -13.12 0.95
N ASN A 99 -22.77 -13.72 0.15
CA ASN A 99 -22.51 -15.16 0.15
C ASN A 99 -21.43 -15.57 1.17
N TYR A 100 -20.77 -14.58 1.78
CA TYR A 100 -19.67 -14.81 2.70
C TYR A 100 -20.01 -14.36 4.12
N LYS A 101 -19.67 -15.21 5.09
CA LYS A 101 -19.71 -14.82 6.51
C LYS A 101 -18.68 -13.73 6.77
N LYS A 102 -19.06 -12.68 7.49
CA LYS A 102 -18.18 -11.59 7.89
C LYS A 102 -17.55 -11.84 9.25
N PRO A 103 -16.35 -11.33 9.52
CA PRO A 103 -15.51 -10.61 8.57
C PRO A 103 -14.96 -11.52 7.47
N ILE A 104 -14.85 -10.98 6.24
CA ILE A 104 -14.19 -11.65 5.12
C ILE A 104 -12.72 -11.30 5.21
N LYS A 105 -11.87 -12.31 5.32
CA LYS A 105 -10.40 -12.16 5.36
C LYS A 105 -9.82 -12.78 4.10
N TRP A 106 -9.42 -11.94 3.17
CA TRP A 106 -8.85 -12.39 1.91
C TRP A 106 -7.47 -11.81 1.70
N PHE A 107 -6.60 -12.58 1.02
CA PHE A 107 -5.30 -12.11 0.57
C PHE A 107 -5.02 -12.52 -0.87
N SER A 108 -4.12 -11.79 -1.52
CA SER A 108 -3.61 -12.15 -2.85
C SER A 108 -2.16 -11.74 -3.03
N ILE A 109 -1.46 -12.40 -3.97
CA ILE A 109 -0.07 -12.11 -4.32
C ILE A 109 0.01 -11.83 -5.84
N PRO A 110 -0.67 -10.77 -6.31
CA PRO A 110 -0.74 -10.47 -7.72
C PRO A 110 0.56 -9.92 -8.28
N GLN A 111 0.81 -10.21 -9.56
CA GLN A 111 1.70 -9.41 -10.37
C GLN A 111 0.95 -8.17 -10.86
N LEU A 112 1.54 -7.00 -10.66
CA LEU A 112 0.97 -5.69 -10.95
C LEU A 112 1.86 -4.94 -11.96
N PHE A 113 1.27 -4.03 -12.74
CA PHE A 113 1.93 -3.39 -13.86
C PHE A 113 1.69 -1.89 -13.85
N ARG A 114 2.78 -1.09 -13.89
CA ARG A 114 2.71 0.37 -13.98
C ARG A 114 3.67 0.90 -15.02
N TYR A 115 3.18 1.66 -15.97
CA TYR A 115 3.99 2.31 -17.00
C TYR A 115 4.62 3.60 -16.43
N GLU A 116 5.52 3.42 -15.47
CA GLU A 116 6.24 4.52 -14.85
C GLU A 116 7.65 4.67 -15.42
N ARG A 117 8.24 5.86 -15.22
CA ARG A 117 9.65 6.07 -15.53
C ARG A 117 10.50 5.17 -14.62
N GLN A 118 11.37 4.39 -15.23
CA GLN A 118 12.27 3.49 -14.50
C GLN A 118 13.21 4.27 -13.59
N GLN A 119 13.35 3.79 -12.37
CA GLN A 119 14.29 4.28 -11.36
C GLN A 119 14.92 3.08 -10.66
N LYS A 120 16.03 3.29 -9.91
CA LYS A 120 16.62 2.23 -9.09
C LYS A 120 15.58 1.71 -8.09
N GLY A 121 15.29 0.39 -8.18
CA GLY A 121 14.28 -0.26 -7.33
C GLY A 121 12.82 -0.09 -7.81
N ARG A 122 12.55 0.67 -8.89
CA ARG A 122 11.19 0.86 -9.43
C ARG A 122 11.12 0.34 -10.86
N LEU A 123 10.51 -0.83 -11.00
CA LEU A 123 10.28 -1.50 -12.29
C LEU A 123 8.85 -1.27 -12.77
N ARG A 124 8.55 -1.71 -13.99
CA ARG A 124 7.21 -1.64 -14.59
C ARG A 124 6.31 -2.80 -14.21
N GLU A 125 6.87 -3.78 -13.54
CA GLU A 125 6.15 -4.87 -12.89
C GLU A 125 6.61 -5.02 -11.44
N HIS A 126 5.70 -5.43 -10.58
CA HIS A 126 6.03 -5.80 -9.20
C HIS A 126 5.02 -6.83 -8.68
N PHE A 127 5.42 -7.59 -7.67
CA PHE A 127 4.52 -8.44 -6.90
C PHE A 127 4.20 -7.74 -5.60
N GLN A 128 2.98 -7.90 -5.13
CA GLN A 128 2.53 -7.27 -3.90
C GLN A 128 1.74 -8.29 -3.07
N PHE A 129 2.03 -8.34 -1.77
CA PHE A 129 1.21 -9.06 -0.83
C PHE A 129 0.09 -8.13 -0.36
N ASN A 130 -1.16 -8.44 -0.73
CA ASN A 130 -2.35 -7.71 -0.31
C ASN A 130 -3.12 -8.57 0.67
N ALA A 131 -3.55 -8.00 1.80
CA ALA A 131 -4.42 -8.65 2.76
C ALA A 131 -5.52 -7.67 3.20
N ASP A 132 -6.76 -8.10 3.14
CA ASP A 132 -7.93 -7.26 3.36
C ASP A 132 -8.90 -7.92 4.33
N ILE A 133 -9.44 -7.15 5.27
CA ILE A 133 -10.54 -7.53 6.15
C ILE A 133 -11.75 -6.69 5.77
N ILE A 134 -12.85 -7.35 5.36
CA ILE A 134 -14.05 -6.68 4.87
C ILE A 134 -15.21 -6.98 5.81
N GLY A 135 -15.90 -5.92 6.26
CA GLY A 135 -17.10 -6.03 7.07
C GLY A 135 -16.82 -6.18 8.57
N GLU A 136 -15.69 -5.64 9.03
CA GLU A 136 -15.35 -5.40 10.42
C GLU A 136 -15.02 -3.91 10.60
N GLU A 137 -15.65 -3.26 11.56
CA GLU A 137 -15.46 -1.83 11.84
C GLU A 137 -14.64 -1.58 13.12
N HIS A 138 -14.40 -2.65 13.89
CA HIS A 138 -13.66 -2.55 15.13
C HIS A 138 -12.15 -2.41 14.86
N TRP A 139 -11.48 -1.53 15.61
CA TRP A 139 -10.02 -1.29 15.50
C TRP A 139 -9.16 -2.55 15.62
N ALA A 140 -9.68 -3.63 16.18
CA ALA A 140 -8.99 -4.91 16.25
C ALA A 140 -8.65 -5.49 14.87
N ALA A 141 -9.41 -5.14 13.82
CA ALA A 141 -9.10 -5.54 12.45
C ALA A 141 -7.80 -4.87 11.95
N ASP A 142 -7.62 -3.58 12.24
CA ASP A 142 -6.38 -2.87 11.91
C ASP A 142 -5.20 -3.46 12.68
N ALA A 143 -5.38 -3.74 13.98
CA ALA A 143 -4.36 -4.37 14.81
C ALA A 143 -3.97 -5.78 14.29
N GLU A 144 -4.92 -6.55 13.78
CA GLU A 144 -4.67 -7.86 13.18
C GLU A 144 -3.86 -7.74 11.90
N LEU A 145 -4.16 -6.77 11.02
CA LEU A 145 -3.38 -6.52 9.80
C LEU A 145 -1.95 -6.07 10.11
N ILE A 146 -1.76 -5.25 11.14
CA ILE A 146 -0.43 -4.86 11.61
C ILE A 146 0.34 -6.07 12.14
N ALA A 147 -0.30 -6.92 12.94
CA ALA A 147 0.30 -8.16 13.45
C ALA A 147 0.68 -9.11 12.31
N LEU A 148 -0.20 -9.28 11.31
CA LEU A 148 0.08 -10.04 10.10
C LEU A 148 1.32 -9.51 9.36
N LEU A 149 1.44 -8.19 9.20
CA LEU A 149 2.60 -7.56 8.56
C LEU A 149 3.89 -7.85 9.35
N ILE A 150 3.86 -7.65 10.67
CA ILE A 150 5.02 -7.89 11.54
C ILE A 150 5.46 -9.35 11.49
N ASP A 151 4.52 -10.28 11.60
CA ASP A 151 4.85 -11.71 11.58
C ASP A 151 5.33 -12.16 10.19
N THR A 152 4.81 -11.57 9.11
CA THR A 152 5.32 -11.81 7.76
C THR A 152 6.79 -11.40 7.63
N LEU A 153 7.17 -10.25 8.18
CA LEU A 153 8.57 -9.80 8.18
C LEU A 153 9.45 -10.68 9.06
N ARG A 154 8.96 -11.11 10.22
CA ARG A 154 9.69 -12.04 11.12
C ARG A 154 9.87 -13.42 10.50
N ASP A 155 8.90 -13.94 9.78
CA ASP A 155 9.03 -15.21 9.06
C ASP A 155 10.09 -15.13 7.95
N LEU A 156 10.28 -13.95 7.35
CA LEU A 156 11.40 -13.64 6.45
C LEU A 156 12.74 -13.39 7.18
N LYS A 157 12.78 -13.63 8.51
CA LYS A 157 13.96 -13.50 9.40
C LYS A 157 14.39 -12.05 9.66
N LEU A 158 13.52 -11.08 9.42
CA LEU A 158 13.75 -9.71 9.84
C LEU A 158 13.43 -9.55 11.33
N THR A 159 14.17 -8.67 11.97
CA THR A 159 14.06 -8.38 13.41
C THR A 159 13.60 -6.93 13.62
N ASN A 160 13.33 -6.56 14.86
CA ASN A 160 13.01 -5.18 15.24
C ASN A 160 14.13 -4.16 14.98
N ASN A 161 15.34 -4.62 14.62
CA ASN A 161 16.43 -3.75 14.19
C ASN A 161 16.41 -3.46 12.68
N ASP A 162 15.63 -4.23 11.91
CA ASP A 162 15.62 -4.18 10.46
C ASP A 162 14.44 -3.36 9.90
N PHE A 163 13.37 -3.15 10.70
CA PHE A 163 12.19 -2.41 10.25
C PHE A 163 11.47 -1.70 11.40
N VAL A 164 10.73 -0.68 11.03
CA VAL A 164 9.81 0.06 11.90
C VAL A 164 8.45 0.11 11.23
N VAL A 165 7.39 -0.20 11.96
CA VAL A 165 6.01 -0.04 11.49
C VAL A 165 5.54 1.37 11.84
N ARG A 166 5.26 2.17 10.82
CA ARG A 166 4.69 3.51 10.97
C ARG A 166 3.18 3.43 10.80
N LEU A 167 2.45 3.95 11.78
CA LEU A 167 1.00 4.05 11.73
C LEU A 167 0.58 5.49 11.51
N SER A 168 -0.36 5.69 10.60
CA SER A 168 -1.01 6.96 10.37
C SER A 168 -2.51 6.81 10.58
N SER A 169 -3.10 7.69 11.37
CA SER A 169 -4.55 7.76 11.57
C SER A 169 -5.09 8.99 10.87
N ARG A 170 -5.82 8.78 9.79
CA ARG A 170 -6.47 9.87 9.08
C ARG A 170 -7.46 10.64 9.96
N ARG A 171 -8.13 9.93 10.88
CA ARG A 171 -9.03 10.56 11.87
C ARG A 171 -8.28 11.46 12.85
N ALA A 172 -7.13 11.01 13.37
CA ALA A 172 -6.32 11.81 14.28
C ALA A 172 -5.81 13.09 13.59
N TRP A 173 -5.40 12.99 12.32
CA TRP A 173 -5.03 14.15 11.53
C TRP A 173 -6.19 15.09 11.25
N GLN A 174 -7.37 14.55 11.00
CA GLN A 174 -8.57 15.35 10.82
C GLN A 174 -8.93 16.10 12.11
N ASP A 175 -8.94 15.39 13.23
CA ASP A 175 -9.21 16.01 14.56
C ASP A 175 -8.17 17.10 14.87
N PHE A 176 -6.88 16.86 14.58
CA PHE A 176 -5.82 17.87 14.71
C PHE A 176 -6.09 19.10 13.84
N PHE A 177 -6.41 18.90 12.56
CA PHE A 177 -6.65 19.96 11.61
C PHE A 177 -7.88 20.80 11.98
N GLU A 178 -9.00 20.16 12.31
CA GLU A 178 -10.24 20.81 12.69
C GLU A 178 -10.09 21.58 14.02
N ASN A 179 -9.48 20.97 15.03
CA ASN A 179 -9.24 21.61 16.34
C ASN A 179 -8.23 22.76 16.24
N GLY A 180 -7.31 22.72 15.28
CA GLY A 180 -6.37 23.79 14.97
C GLY A 180 -6.99 24.95 14.17
N GLY A 181 -8.29 24.88 13.83
CA GLY A 181 -8.99 25.92 13.07
C GLY A 181 -8.89 25.76 11.55
N GLY A 182 -8.50 24.59 11.06
CA GLY A 182 -8.46 24.27 9.64
C GLY A 182 -9.84 24.32 8.98
N GLN A 183 -9.90 24.75 7.73
CA GLN A 183 -11.15 24.85 6.98
C GLN A 183 -11.35 23.63 6.10
N GLU A 184 -12.57 23.11 5.99
CA GLU A 184 -12.90 21.91 5.22
C GLU A 184 -12.37 21.92 3.77
N LYS A 185 -12.42 23.09 3.11
CA LYS A 185 -11.89 23.27 1.74
C LYS A 185 -10.39 23.01 1.62
N ASP A 186 -9.63 23.18 2.68
CA ASP A 186 -8.17 23.08 2.72
C ASP A 186 -7.68 21.70 3.21
N THR A 187 -8.60 20.81 3.53
CA THR A 187 -8.31 19.46 4.07
C THR A 187 -7.43 18.64 3.12
N CYS A 188 -7.72 18.66 1.81
CA CYS A 188 -6.93 17.93 0.82
C CYS A 188 -5.49 18.45 0.75
N ASP A 189 -5.30 19.76 0.77
CA ASP A 189 -3.99 20.40 0.73
C ASP A 189 -3.19 20.08 1.99
N PHE A 190 -3.85 20.10 3.16
CA PHE A 190 -3.24 19.71 4.42
C PHE A 190 -2.71 18.26 4.36
N TYR A 191 -3.53 17.30 3.94
CA TYR A 191 -3.09 15.91 3.82
C TYR A 191 -1.94 15.74 2.83
N GLN A 192 -1.95 16.46 1.71
CA GLN A 192 -0.84 16.40 0.75
C GLN A 192 0.48 16.92 1.32
N ILE A 193 0.43 17.88 2.25
CA ILE A 193 1.62 18.37 2.95
C ILE A 193 2.10 17.32 3.93
N VAL A 194 1.20 16.79 4.77
CA VAL A 194 1.50 15.77 5.78
C VAL A 194 2.12 14.52 5.14
N ASP A 195 1.58 14.06 4.03
CA ASP A 195 2.10 12.88 3.30
C ASP A 195 3.53 13.07 2.74
N LYS A 196 4.01 14.32 2.69
CA LYS A 196 5.33 14.65 2.14
C LYS A 196 6.34 15.13 3.18
N LEU A 197 5.94 15.28 4.45
CA LEU A 197 6.80 15.83 5.51
C LEU A 197 8.17 15.15 5.61
N ASP A 198 8.22 13.84 5.47
CA ASP A 198 9.46 13.06 5.54
C ASP A 198 10.37 13.19 4.29
N ARG A 199 9.88 13.75 3.21
CA ARG A 199 10.55 13.74 1.89
C ARG A 199 10.79 15.13 1.33
N GLU A 200 10.12 16.13 1.87
CA GLU A 200 10.18 17.53 1.42
C GLU A 200 11.08 18.32 2.38
N ASP A 201 11.70 19.38 1.88
CA ASP A 201 12.45 20.31 2.70
C ASP A 201 11.53 20.90 3.80
N PRO A 202 11.93 20.86 5.09
CA PRO A 202 11.14 21.40 6.20
C PRO A 202 10.71 22.86 6.00
N ALA A 203 11.55 23.69 5.35
CA ALA A 203 11.18 25.08 5.05
C ALA A 203 10.00 25.18 4.08
N VAL A 204 10.00 24.32 3.03
CA VAL A 204 8.91 24.27 2.05
C VAL A 204 7.61 23.79 2.67
N SER A 205 7.68 22.73 3.48
CA SER A 205 6.51 22.22 4.21
C SER A 205 5.99 23.24 5.22
N GLY A 206 6.89 23.94 5.93
CA GLY A 206 6.54 25.02 6.87
C GLY A 206 5.81 26.16 6.17
N ASP A 207 6.29 26.63 5.02
CA ASP A 207 5.65 27.69 4.22
C ASP A 207 4.25 27.29 3.72
N LYS A 208 4.07 26.00 3.36
CA LYS A 208 2.76 25.47 2.94
C LYS A 208 1.79 25.38 4.11
N LEU A 209 2.24 24.88 5.26
CA LEU A 209 1.44 24.80 6.49
C LEU A 209 1.02 26.18 6.97
N ALA A 210 1.91 27.16 6.93
CA ALA A 210 1.62 28.54 7.33
C ALA A 210 0.47 29.17 6.52
N LYS A 211 0.32 28.83 5.24
CA LYS A 211 -0.80 29.25 4.39
C LYS A 211 -2.16 28.69 4.86
N LEU A 212 -2.12 27.54 5.55
CA LEU A 212 -3.29 26.88 6.12
C LEU A 212 -3.52 27.24 7.59
N GLY A 213 -2.66 28.11 8.16
CA GLY A 213 -2.77 28.58 9.56
C GLY A 213 -2.07 27.67 10.59
N PHE A 214 -1.20 26.76 10.14
CA PHE A 214 -0.45 25.81 10.98
C PHE A 214 1.04 26.12 10.96
N SER A 215 1.73 25.79 12.05
CA SER A 215 3.19 25.78 12.08
C SER A 215 3.75 24.35 11.98
N LEU A 216 4.97 24.23 11.44
CA LEU A 216 5.66 22.94 11.42
C LEU A 216 5.93 22.40 12.84
N GLU A 217 6.14 23.29 13.80
CA GLU A 217 6.32 22.92 15.21
C GLU A 217 5.07 22.25 15.78
N GLN A 218 3.86 22.81 15.56
CA GLN A 218 2.61 22.19 15.99
C GLN A 218 2.42 20.80 15.40
N VAL A 219 2.77 20.61 14.13
CA VAL A 219 2.68 19.31 13.45
C VAL A 219 3.68 18.32 14.03
N ASN A 220 4.92 18.74 14.29
CA ASN A 220 5.94 17.89 14.90
C ASN A 220 5.58 17.50 16.34
N ASP A 221 5.08 18.42 17.15
CA ASP A 221 4.61 18.15 18.51
C ASP A 221 3.46 17.13 18.51
N PHE A 222 2.57 17.23 17.55
CA PHE A 222 1.49 16.25 17.39
C PHE A 222 2.05 14.85 17.04
N ILE A 223 3.01 14.76 16.11
CA ILE A 223 3.70 13.51 15.76
C ILE A 223 4.41 12.92 16.98
N GLU A 224 5.16 13.74 17.74
CA GLU A 224 5.91 13.31 18.93
C GLU A 224 4.98 12.84 20.04
N SER A 225 3.84 13.48 20.23
CA SER A 225 2.82 13.06 21.21
C SER A 225 2.26 11.68 20.88
N GLY A 226 2.02 11.40 19.60
CA GLY A 226 1.61 10.09 19.11
C GLY A 226 2.69 9.00 19.29
N GLN A 227 3.96 9.34 19.08
CA GLN A 227 5.10 8.42 19.32
C GLN A 227 5.26 8.06 20.80
N SER A 228 5.00 9.01 21.68
CA SER A 228 5.08 8.81 23.13
C SER A 228 4.08 7.75 23.63
N ILE A 229 2.90 7.67 23.04
CA ILE A 229 1.90 6.64 23.33
C ILE A 229 2.38 5.25 22.85
N GLY A 230 3.02 5.18 21.69
CA GLY A 230 3.56 3.94 21.13
C GLY A 230 4.72 3.36 21.95
N ASN A 231 5.55 4.17 22.54
CA ASN A 231 6.68 3.74 23.38
C ASN A 231 6.25 3.13 24.73
N LEU A 232 5.08 3.47 25.24
CA LEU A 232 4.51 2.90 26.47
C LEU A 232 4.15 1.41 26.33
N ALA A 233 3.98 0.92 25.12
CA ALA A 233 3.57 -0.48 24.87
C ALA A 233 4.73 -1.47 24.67
N GLY A 234 6.00 -1.03 24.67
CA GLY A 234 7.18 -1.90 24.50
C GLY A 234 7.25 -2.65 23.16
N LEU A 235 6.47 -2.21 22.16
CA LEU A 235 6.25 -2.93 20.90
C LEU A 235 7.08 -2.40 19.72
N GLY A 236 7.93 -1.40 19.92
CA GLY A 236 8.69 -0.79 18.80
C GLY A 236 7.77 -0.16 17.74
N LEU A 237 6.57 0.24 18.12
CA LEU A 237 5.61 0.95 17.29
C LEU A 237 5.93 2.45 17.39
N ALA A 238 6.56 2.99 16.35
CA ALA A 238 6.52 4.43 16.15
C ALA A 238 5.16 4.76 15.55
N VAL A 239 4.26 5.32 16.37
CA VAL A 239 3.03 5.93 15.86
C VAL A 239 3.43 7.26 15.25
N LEU A 240 3.64 7.29 13.95
CA LEU A 240 3.69 8.54 13.20
C LEU A 240 2.27 8.84 12.75
N ALA A 241 1.74 9.96 13.19
CA ALA A 241 0.59 10.55 12.61
C ALA A 241 1.05 11.15 11.27
N GLY A 242 1.01 10.40 10.19
CA GLY A 242 1.34 10.91 8.86
C GLY A 242 2.19 9.96 8.04
N GLY A 243 1.81 9.69 6.78
CA GLY A 243 2.58 8.96 5.80
C GLY A 243 1.74 8.61 4.59
#